data_255738c0c4ca4b65b82de927853597a7
#
_entry.id   255738c0c4ca4b65b82de927853597a7
#
_cell.length_a   1.000
_cell.length_b   1.000
_cell.length_c   1.000
_cell.angle_alpha   90.00
_cell.angle_beta   90.00
_cell.angle_gamma   90.00
#
_symmetry.space_group_name_H-M   'P 1'
#
loop_
_entity.id
_entity.type
_entity.pdbx_description
1 polymer ?
#
loop_
_entity_poly.entity_id
_entity_poly.type
_entity_poly.pdbx_seq_one_letter_code
_entity_poly.pdbx_strand_id
1 'polypeptide(L)'
;PEVQEQLAEIRKEYAALTPDQLKVIDPCSGSGHILAYMFDVLMKIYESYGYTTREAVSSIVENNLYGLDIDDRAAQLAYFAVMMKARQYDRRFFSRGIQPHVYAIVESNHVDKFAVDYFCNGDMKLTASMDTIIKELHDAKEYGSILTVTPQDWSALYDRFAEITEEIGR
;
A
#
# COMPACT_ATOMS: atom_id res chain seq x y z
N PRO A 1 10.86 29.76 22.90
CA PRO A 1 9.95 28.98 23.72
C PRO A 1 9.03 28.11 22.87
N GLU A 2 8.26 28.65 21.92
CA GLU A 2 7.29 27.91 21.06
C GLU A 2 7.90 26.71 20.34
N VAL A 3 9.08 26.86 19.72
CA VAL A 3 9.75 25.76 19.01
C VAL A 3 10.14 24.62 19.94
N GLN A 4 10.51 24.93 21.19
CA GLN A 4 10.89 23.90 22.16
C GLN A 4 9.66 23.12 22.68
N GLU A 5 8.53 23.79 22.82
CA GLU A 5 7.26 23.17 23.18
C GLU A 5 6.75 22.26 22.07
N GLN A 6 6.77 22.73 20.81
CA GLN A 6 6.43 21.92 19.65
C GLN A 6 7.33 20.69 19.50
N LEU A 7 8.65 20.84 19.70
CA LEU A 7 9.58 19.72 19.68
C LEU A 7 9.34 18.72 20.82
N ALA A 8 8.94 19.20 21.99
CA ALA A 8 8.62 18.31 23.11
C ALA A 8 7.34 17.50 22.83
N GLU A 9 6.35 18.12 22.21
CA GLU A 9 5.10 17.46 21.82
C GLU A 9 5.33 16.41 20.72
N ILE A 10 6.07 16.77 19.67
CA ILE A 10 6.48 15.84 18.60
C ILE A 10 7.26 14.64 19.19
N ARG A 11 8.20 14.89 20.11
CA ARG A 11 8.95 13.79 20.77
C ARG A 11 8.05 12.88 21.59
N LYS A 12 7.02 13.43 22.22
CA LYS A 12 6.03 12.64 22.97
C LYS A 12 5.17 11.80 22.07
N GLU A 13 4.73 12.34 20.93
CA GLU A 13 4.01 11.60 19.90
C GLU A 13 4.85 10.45 19.33
N TYR A 14 6.09 10.73 18.94
CA TYR A 14 7.00 9.69 18.45
C TYR A 14 7.32 8.60 19.49
N ALA A 15 7.42 8.97 20.76
CA ALA A 15 7.66 8.00 21.82
C ALA A 15 6.45 7.07 22.10
N ALA A 16 5.27 7.46 21.66
CA ALA A 16 4.04 6.68 21.79
C ALA A 16 3.80 5.74 20.59
N LEU A 17 4.56 5.89 19.49
CA LEU A 17 4.39 5.06 18.30
C LEU A 17 4.84 3.62 18.54
N THR A 18 4.03 2.69 18.07
CA THR A 18 4.39 1.27 17.96
C THR A 18 4.95 0.97 16.56
N PRO A 19 5.79 -0.07 16.40
CA PRO A 19 6.43 -0.37 15.12
C PRO A 19 5.46 -0.54 13.95
N ASP A 20 4.28 -1.11 14.17
CA ASP A 20 3.22 -1.33 13.16
C ASP A 20 2.56 -0.04 12.64
N GLN A 21 2.70 1.05 13.40
CA GLN A 21 2.18 2.37 13.01
C GLN A 21 3.11 3.11 12.05
N LEU A 22 4.37 2.67 11.91
CA LEU A 22 5.31 3.27 10.98
C LEU A 22 4.93 2.92 9.55
N LYS A 23 4.68 3.93 8.71
CA LYS A 23 4.38 3.74 7.29
C LYS A 23 5.52 4.29 6.45
N VAL A 24 6.09 3.45 5.60
CA VAL A 24 7.18 3.80 4.69
C VAL A 24 6.71 3.53 3.27
N ILE A 25 6.69 4.56 2.46
CA ILE A 25 6.38 4.45 1.03
C ILE A 25 7.58 4.84 0.20
N ASP A 26 7.90 4.00 -0.79
CA ASP A 26 8.79 4.33 -1.88
C ASP A 26 7.96 4.54 -3.16
N PRO A 27 7.74 5.80 -3.59
CA PRO A 27 6.87 6.10 -4.72
C PRO A 27 7.51 5.83 -6.09
N CYS A 28 8.80 5.48 -6.12
CA CYS A 28 9.58 5.15 -7.32
C CYS A 28 10.44 3.92 -7.02
N SER A 29 9.80 2.83 -6.61
CA SER A 29 10.45 1.69 -5.96
C SER A 29 11.49 0.96 -6.82
N GLY A 30 11.46 1.16 -8.15
CA GLY A 30 12.37 0.49 -9.08
C GLY A 30 12.37 -1.02 -8.86
N SER A 31 13.54 -1.59 -8.66
CA SER A 31 13.71 -3.02 -8.34
C SER A 31 13.57 -3.34 -6.83
N GLY A 32 13.15 -2.39 -6.01
CA GLY A 32 12.86 -2.61 -4.58
C GLY A 32 14.08 -2.56 -3.65
N HIS A 33 15.19 -1.97 -4.06
CA HIS A 33 16.40 -1.91 -3.22
C HIS A 33 16.17 -1.14 -1.92
N ILE A 34 15.46 -0.01 -1.98
CA ILE A 34 15.14 0.80 -0.81
C ILE A 34 14.19 0.03 0.11
N LEU A 35 13.15 -0.59 -0.45
CA LEU A 35 12.21 -1.41 0.32
C LEU A 35 12.91 -2.59 1.02
N ALA A 36 13.82 -3.28 0.32
CA ALA A 36 14.60 -4.37 0.90
C ALA A 36 15.52 -3.90 2.02
N TYR A 37 16.13 -2.74 1.90
CA TYR A 37 16.95 -2.14 2.97
C TYR A 37 16.09 -1.71 4.16
N MET A 38 14.96 -1.05 3.90
CA MET A 38 14.02 -0.64 4.95
C MET A 38 13.44 -1.84 5.70
N PHE A 39 13.27 -2.98 5.04
CA PHE A 39 12.88 -4.22 5.69
C PHE A 39 13.88 -4.60 6.80
N ASP A 40 15.19 -4.55 6.52
CA ASP A 40 16.23 -4.85 7.50
C ASP A 40 16.24 -3.85 8.67
N VAL A 41 15.98 -2.58 8.39
CA VAL A 41 15.86 -1.54 9.42
C VAL A 41 14.66 -1.81 10.33
N LEU A 42 13.50 -2.09 9.72
CA LEU A 42 12.27 -2.41 10.46
C LEU A 42 12.42 -3.68 11.30
N MET A 43 13.09 -4.72 10.79
CA MET A 43 13.37 -5.92 11.57
C MET A 43 14.10 -5.60 12.87
N LYS A 44 15.12 -4.73 12.82
CA LYS A 44 15.85 -4.29 14.02
C LYS A 44 14.96 -3.48 14.98
N ILE A 45 14.06 -2.67 14.46
CA ILE A 45 13.10 -1.92 15.27
C ILE A 45 12.17 -2.89 15.99
N TYR A 46 11.54 -3.82 15.28
CA TYR A 46 10.65 -4.82 15.87
C TYR A 46 11.37 -5.68 16.93
N GLU A 47 12.60 -6.09 16.65
CA GLU A 47 13.44 -6.84 17.59
C GLU A 47 13.69 -6.05 18.89
N SER A 48 13.96 -4.74 18.77
CA SER A 48 14.16 -3.86 19.93
C SER A 48 12.90 -3.70 20.80
N TYR A 49 11.72 -3.91 20.21
CA TYR A 49 10.43 -3.92 20.92
C TYR A 49 10.03 -5.31 21.43
N GLY A 50 10.86 -6.34 21.21
CA GLY A 50 10.64 -7.70 21.73
C GLY A 50 9.71 -8.57 20.89
N TYR A 51 9.42 -8.19 19.65
CA TYR A 51 8.64 -9.03 18.73
C TYR A 51 9.44 -10.25 18.27
N THR A 52 8.76 -11.35 18.07
CA THR A 52 9.40 -12.51 17.41
C THR A 52 9.67 -12.20 15.95
N THR A 53 10.70 -12.84 15.37
CA THR A 53 11.00 -12.71 13.93
C THR A 53 9.77 -12.96 13.06
N ARG A 54 8.95 -13.93 13.42
CA ARG A 54 7.75 -14.28 12.68
C ARG A 54 6.69 -13.18 12.69
N GLU A 55 6.42 -12.59 13.85
CA GLU A 55 5.48 -11.49 14.01
C GLU A 55 5.99 -10.24 13.28
N ALA A 56 7.27 -9.92 13.45
CA ALA A 56 7.92 -8.80 12.79
C ALA A 56 7.80 -8.88 11.26
N VAL A 57 8.16 -10.02 10.67
CA VAL A 57 8.08 -10.21 9.20
C VAL A 57 6.67 -10.02 8.69
N SER A 58 5.66 -10.60 9.36
CA SER A 58 4.26 -10.44 8.93
C SER A 58 3.82 -8.98 9.01
N SER A 59 4.09 -8.33 10.15
CA SER A 59 3.69 -6.95 10.36
C SER A 59 4.40 -5.96 9.42
N ILE A 60 5.68 -6.18 9.11
CA ILE A 60 6.43 -5.35 8.17
C ILE A 60 5.77 -5.38 6.79
N VAL A 61 5.40 -6.54 6.30
CA VAL A 61 4.79 -6.69 4.97
C VAL A 61 3.36 -6.17 4.95
N GLU A 62 2.59 -6.40 6.01
CA GLU A 62 1.18 -5.98 6.10
C GLU A 62 1.00 -4.50 6.44
N ASN A 63 1.88 -3.94 7.26
CA ASN A 63 1.63 -2.63 7.87
C ASN A 63 2.62 -1.54 7.52
N ASN A 64 3.88 -1.89 7.22
CA ASN A 64 4.94 -0.88 7.18
C ASN A 64 5.40 -0.48 5.78
N LEU A 65 5.56 -1.44 4.85
CA LEU A 65 6.20 -1.19 3.57
C LEU A 65 5.21 -1.05 2.43
N TYR A 66 5.35 0.04 1.71
CA TYR A 66 4.55 0.37 0.53
C TYR A 66 5.48 0.78 -0.61
N GLY A 67 5.23 0.28 -1.81
CA GLY A 67 5.99 0.63 -3.00
C GLY A 67 5.07 0.94 -4.17
N LEU A 68 5.43 1.96 -4.92
CA LEU A 68 4.79 2.30 -6.18
C LEU A 68 5.84 2.43 -7.27
N ASP A 69 5.51 2.06 -8.48
CA ASP A 69 6.31 2.37 -9.66
C ASP A 69 5.42 2.62 -10.88
N ILE A 70 5.92 3.38 -11.84
CA ILE A 70 5.24 3.60 -13.11
C ILE A 70 5.42 2.41 -14.06
N ASP A 71 6.53 1.66 -13.91
CA ASP A 71 6.84 0.48 -14.72
C ASP A 71 6.35 -0.78 -14.03
N ASP A 72 5.49 -1.53 -14.73
CA ASP A 72 4.92 -2.78 -14.23
C ASP A 72 5.98 -3.83 -13.89
N ARG A 73 7.08 -3.88 -14.68
CA ARG A 73 8.18 -4.84 -14.47
C ARG A 73 9.01 -4.46 -13.25
N ALA A 74 9.25 -3.15 -13.05
CA ALA A 74 9.91 -2.65 -11.86
C ALA A 74 9.11 -2.98 -10.61
N ALA A 75 7.80 -2.71 -10.61
CA ALA A 75 6.92 -3.06 -9.50
C ALA A 75 6.90 -4.58 -9.20
N GLN A 76 6.88 -5.43 -10.24
CA GLN A 76 6.99 -6.89 -10.06
C GLN A 76 8.33 -7.30 -9.44
N LEU A 77 9.44 -6.69 -9.85
CA LEU A 77 10.75 -6.95 -9.25
C LEU A 77 10.81 -6.50 -7.79
N ALA A 78 10.28 -5.33 -7.48
CA ALA A 78 10.20 -4.81 -6.11
C ALA A 78 9.33 -5.70 -5.23
N TYR A 79 8.17 -6.14 -5.73
CA TYR A 79 7.30 -7.10 -5.07
C TYR A 79 8.06 -8.38 -4.73
N PHE A 80 8.75 -8.95 -5.73
CA PHE A 80 9.55 -10.15 -5.56
C PHE A 80 10.70 -9.94 -4.55
N ALA A 81 11.38 -8.79 -4.60
CA ALA A 81 12.45 -8.46 -3.66
C ALA A 81 11.95 -8.45 -2.20
N VAL A 82 10.79 -7.82 -1.93
CA VAL A 82 10.18 -7.81 -0.60
C VAL A 82 9.79 -9.22 -0.15
N MET A 83 9.18 -10.02 -1.03
CA MET A 83 8.82 -11.41 -0.75
C MET A 83 10.04 -12.26 -0.41
N MET A 84 11.13 -12.13 -1.19
CA MET A 84 12.37 -12.86 -0.93
C MET A 84 13.04 -12.41 0.35
N LYS A 85 12.94 -11.11 0.67
CA LYS A 85 13.45 -10.55 1.94
C LYS A 85 12.67 -11.12 3.14
N ALA A 86 11.36 -11.13 3.07
CA ALA A 86 10.52 -11.75 4.09
C ALA A 86 10.86 -13.24 4.29
N ARG A 87 11.04 -13.99 3.19
CA ARG A 87 11.43 -15.39 3.24
C ARG A 87 12.83 -15.63 3.80
N GLN A 88 13.75 -14.69 3.61
CA GLN A 88 15.10 -14.77 4.18
C GLN A 88 15.06 -14.86 5.72
N TYR A 89 14.16 -14.09 6.33
CA TYR A 89 13.95 -14.08 7.78
C TYR A 89 13.02 -15.21 8.25
N ASP A 90 11.98 -15.51 7.48
CA ASP A 90 11.01 -16.58 7.79
C ASP A 90 10.77 -17.52 6.59
N ARG A 91 11.37 -18.68 6.64
CA ARG A 91 11.29 -19.69 5.56
C ARG A 91 9.86 -20.12 5.20
N ARG A 92 8.91 -19.99 6.14
CA ARG A 92 7.50 -20.37 5.96
C ARG A 92 6.61 -19.18 5.58
N PHE A 93 7.18 -18.01 5.30
CA PHE A 93 6.41 -16.79 5.02
C PHE A 93 5.39 -16.99 3.89
N PHE A 94 5.78 -17.61 2.79
CA PHE A 94 4.90 -17.83 1.63
C PHE A 94 3.63 -18.63 1.93
N SER A 95 3.65 -19.51 2.93
CA SER A 95 2.47 -20.31 3.30
C SER A 95 1.39 -19.51 4.05
N ARG A 96 1.65 -18.26 4.39
CA ARG A 96 0.70 -17.40 5.12
C ARG A 96 -0.24 -16.63 4.23
N GLY A 97 0.01 -16.56 2.93
CA GLY A 97 -0.81 -15.81 1.99
C GLY A 97 -0.70 -14.29 2.11
N ILE A 98 0.25 -13.78 2.92
CA ILE A 98 0.51 -12.34 3.08
C ILE A 98 1.19 -11.80 1.84
N GLN A 99 0.72 -10.66 1.33
CA GLN A 99 1.24 -10.05 0.12
C GLN A 99 1.77 -8.64 0.40
N PRO A 100 2.90 -8.25 -0.22
CA PRO A 100 3.44 -6.89 -0.12
C PRO A 100 2.53 -5.86 -0.78
N HIS A 101 2.51 -4.67 -0.20
CA HIS A 101 1.86 -3.50 -0.79
C HIS A 101 2.78 -2.81 -1.81
N VAL A 102 3.10 -3.52 -2.88
CA VAL A 102 3.91 -2.99 -3.99
C VAL A 102 3.10 -3.08 -5.27
N TYR A 103 2.87 -1.93 -5.88
CA TYR A 103 1.94 -1.82 -7.01
C TYR A 103 2.55 -1.01 -8.15
N ALA A 104 2.15 -1.35 -9.37
CA ALA A 104 2.34 -0.48 -10.52
C ALA A 104 1.19 0.52 -10.61
N ILE A 105 1.48 1.73 -11.09
CA ILE A 105 0.45 2.70 -11.40
C ILE A 105 -0.26 2.25 -12.67
N VAL A 106 -1.57 2.08 -12.59
CA VAL A 106 -2.42 1.67 -13.72
C VAL A 106 -3.28 2.84 -14.16
N GLU A 107 -3.34 3.06 -15.48
CA GLU A 107 -4.18 4.08 -16.07
C GLU A 107 -5.61 3.59 -16.26
N SER A 108 -6.56 4.50 -16.15
CA SER A 108 -7.99 4.21 -16.32
C SER A 108 -8.49 4.34 -17.76
N ASN A 109 -7.58 4.54 -18.73
CA ASN A 109 -7.91 4.86 -20.13
C ASN A 109 -8.83 3.84 -20.83
N HIS A 110 -8.81 2.61 -20.36
CA HIS A 110 -9.56 1.50 -21.00
C HIS A 110 -10.54 0.81 -20.06
N VAL A 111 -10.96 1.50 -18.99
CA VAL A 111 -11.95 0.94 -18.05
C VAL A 111 -13.30 0.83 -18.79
N ASP A 112 -13.85 -0.37 -18.84
CA ASP A 112 -15.12 -0.63 -19.49
C ASP A 112 -16.29 -0.05 -18.69
N LYS A 113 -17.13 0.72 -19.36
CA LYS A 113 -18.30 1.32 -18.74
C LYS A 113 -19.28 0.29 -18.17
N PHE A 114 -19.45 -0.84 -18.86
CA PHE A 114 -20.32 -1.92 -18.34
C PHE A 114 -19.80 -2.49 -17.01
N ALA A 115 -18.48 -2.64 -16.88
CA ALA A 115 -17.86 -3.08 -15.63
C ALA A 115 -18.07 -2.06 -14.51
N VAL A 116 -17.98 -0.76 -14.81
CA VAL A 116 -18.27 0.31 -13.84
C VAL A 116 -19.73 0.31 -13.41
N ASP A 117 -20.66 0.20 -14.37
CA ASP A 117 -22.09 0.16 -14.09
C ASP A 117 -22.45 -1.07 -13.23
N TYR A 118 -21.85 -2.23 -13.51
CA TYR A 118 -21.99 -3.44 -12.70
C TYR A 118 -21.44 -3.26 -11.29
N PHE A 119 -20.23 -2.67 -11.17
CA PHE A 119 -19.61 -2.38 -9.88
C PHE A 119 -20.48 -1.45 -9.04
N CYS A 120 -20.97 -0.37 -9.63
CA CYS A 120 -21.76 0.64 -8.92
C CYS A 120 -23.15 0.14 -8.54
N ASN A 121 -23.70 -0.81 -9.29
CA ASN A 121 -25.02 -1.43 -9.05
C ASN A 121 -26.15 -0.42 -8.73
N GLY A 122 -26.12 0.74 -9.40
CA GLY A 122 -27.09 1.82 -9.20
C GLY A 122 -26.86 2.71 -7.97
N ASP A 123 -25.79 2.50 -7.22
CA ASP A 123 -25.43 3.40 -6.12
C ASP A 123 -24.81 4.69 -6.68
N MET A 124 -25.48 5.82 -6.43
CA MET A 124 -25.05 7.14 -6.91
C MET A 124 -23.73 7.61 -6.29
N LYS A 125 -23.41 7.22 -5.05
CA LYS A 125 -22.16 7.60 -4.39
C LYS A 125 -20.99 6.83 -4.97
N LEU A 126 -21.14 5.52 -5.15
CA LEU A 126 -20.14 4.69 -5.81
C LEU A 126 -19.90 5.16 -7.24
N THR A 127 -20.96 5.51 -7.97
CA THR A 127 -20.86 6.05 -9.33
C THR A 127 -20.05 7.34 -9.35
N ALA A 128 -20.36 8.30 -8.50
CA ALA A 128 -19.63 9.56 -8.41
C ALA A 128 -18.15 9.37 -8.05
N SER A 129 -17.85 8.45 -7.13
CA SER A 129 -16.48 8.09 -6.75
C SER A 129 -15.72 7.45 -7.92
N MET A 130 -16.33 6.48 -8.59
CA MET A 130 -15.73 5.80 -9.75
C MET A 130 -15.49 6.76 -10.91
N ASP A 131 -16.44 7.62 -11.24
CA ASP A 131 -16.29 8.64 -12.29
C ASP A 131 -15.13 9.59 -11.99
N THR A 132 -14.98 10.00 -10.72
CA THR A 132 -13.88 10.85 -10.27
C THR A 132 -12.54 10.12 -10.42
N ILE A 133 -12.43 8.90 -9.93
CA ILE A 133 -11.20 8.10 -9.98
C ILE A 133 -10.81 7.85 -11.44
N ILE A 134 -11.75 7.45 -12.28
CA ILE A 134 -11.50 7.17 -13.70
C ILE A 134 -10.99 8.43 -14.41
N LYS A 135 -11.60 9.57 -14.14
CA LYS A 135 -11.19 10.85 -14.72
C LYS A 135 -9.80 11.29 -14.26
N GLU A 136 -9.51 11.15 -12.97
CA GLU A 136 -8.23 11.57 -12.38
C GLU A 136 -7.06 10.66 -12.76
N LEU A 137 -7.31 9.35 -12.94
CA LEU A 137 -6.30 8.37 -13.34
C LEU A 137 -6.17 8.19 -14.85
N HIS A 138 -6.92 8.97 -15.65
CA HIS A 138 -6.71 8.99 -17.09
C HIS A 138 -5.31 9.55 -17.40
N ASP A 139 -4.54 8.84 -18.21
CA ASP A 139 -3.14 9.16 -18.53
C ASP A 139 -2.24 9.34 -17.28
N ALA A 140 -2.52 8.61 -16.20
CA ALA A 140 -1.82 8.75 -14.93
C ALA A 140 -0.31 8.55 -15.05
N LYS A 141 0.16 7.70 -15.97
CA LYS A 141 1.58 7.48 -16.22
C LYS A 141 2.28 8.67 -16.87
N GLU A 142 1.55 9.50 -17.61
CA GLU A 142 2.11 10.70 -18.22
C GLU A 142 2.22 11.86 -17.23
N TYR A 143 1.21 12.00 -16.36
CA TYR A 143 1.16 13.08 -15.38
C TYR A 143 2.05 12.83 -14.14
N GLY A 144 2.22 11.58 -13.74
CA GLY A 144 3.12 11.22 -12.65
C GLY A 144 2.84 11.99 -11.35
N SER A 145 3.87 12.64 -10.82
CA SER A 145 3.80 13.33 -9.52
C SER A 145 2.93 14.59 -9.47
N ILE A 146 2.48 15.11 -10.60
CA ILE A 146 1.55 16.25 -10.64
C ILE A 146 0.09 15.84 -10.55
N LEU A 147 -0.18 14.55 -10.61
CA LEU A 147 -1.51 13.98 -10.49
C LEU A 147 -2.06 14.20 -9.08
N THR A 148 -3.27 14.71 -9.00
CA THR A 148 -3.97 14.87 -7.72
C THR A 148 -5.11 13.86 -7.65
N VAL A 149 -5.11 13.04 -6.63
CA VAL A 149 -6.19 12.09 -6.36
C VAL A 149 -7.09 12.65 -5.27
N THR A 150 -8.34 12.90 -5.61
CA THR A 150 -9.34 13.38 -4.65
C THR A 150 -9.66 12.29 -3.63
N PRO A 151 -9.66 12.60 -2.31
CA PRO A 151 -10.06 11.63 -1.30
C PRO A 151 -11.47 11.07 -1.56
N GLN A 152 -11.59 9.76 -1.47
CA GLN A 152 -12.83 9.01 -1.67
C GLN A 152 -13.20 8.25 -0.41
N ASP A 153 -14.43 7.73 -0.35
CA ASP A 153 -14.80 6.72 0.64
C ASP A 153 -14.25 5.35 0.22
N TRP A 154 -12.96 5.17 0.51
CA TRP A 154 -12.24 3.93 0.16
C TRP A 154 -12.84 2.71 0.83
N SER A 155 -13.44 2.84 2.04
CA SER A 155 -14.07 1.72 2.73
C SER A 155 -15.24 1.18 1.91
N ALA A 156 -16.14 2.06 1.47
CA ALA A 156 -17.28 1.66 0.66
C ALA A 156 -16.87 1.01 -0.68
N LEU A 157 -15.80 1.52 -1.30
CA LEU A 157 -15.24 0.93 -2.52
C LEU A 157 -14.68 -0.47 -2.28
N TYR A 158 -13.89 -0.67 -1.22
CA TYR A 158 -13.33 -1.98 -0.87
C TYR A 158 -14.40 -2.99 -0.47
N ASP A 159 -15.42 -2.57 0.28
CA ASP A 159 -16.54 -3.43 0.66
C ASP A 159 -17.27 -3.94 -0.59
N ARG A 160 -17.49 -3.06 -1.57
CA ARG A 160 -18.11 -3.46 -2.84
C ARG A 160 -17.23 -4.40 -3.66
N PHE A 161 -15.91 -4.19 -3.70
CA PHE A 161 -14.97 -5.13 -4.32
C PHE A 161 -15.01 -6.51 -3.66
N ALA A 162 -15.08 -6.56 -2.34
CA ALA A 162 -15.18 -7.82 -1.60
C ALA A 162 -16.48 -8.57 -1.93
N GLU A 163 -17.63 -7.89 -1.96
CA GLU A 163 -18.92 -8.46 -2.37
C GLU A 163 -18.85 -9.09 -3.76
N ILE A 164 -18.34 -8.35 -4.76
CA ILE A 164 -18.21 -8.84 -6.14
C ILE A 164 -17.28 -10.05 -6.20
N THR A 165 -16.19 -10.04 -5.45
CA THR A 165 -15.25 -11.17 -5.41
C THR A 165 -15.92 -12.43 -4.88
N GLU A 166 -16.78 -12.30 -3.86
CA GLU A 166 -17.57 -13.42 -3.36
C GLU A 166 -18.64 -13.89 -4.35
N GLU A 167 -19.27 -12.97 -5.06
CA GLU A 167 -20.27 -13.28 -6.11
C GLU A 167 -19.65 -14.09 -7.26
N ILE A 168 -18.46 -13.71 -7.73
CA ILE A 168 -17.76 -14.38 -8.84
C ILE A 168 -17.11 -15.70 -8.41
N GLY A 169 -16.72 -15.82 -7.14
CA GLY A 169 -16.08 -17.03 -6.59
C GLY A 169 -17.03 -18.18 -6.25
N ARG A 170 -18.33 -17.98 -6.41
CA ARG A 170 -19.39 -18.99 -6.26
C ARG A 170 -19.79 -19.59 -7.59
#